data_d1f1439e9283c4483595d2c75d2cd360
#
_entry.id   d1f1439e9283c4483595d2c75d2cd360
#
_cell.length_a   1.000
_cell.length_b   1.000
_cell.length_c   1.000
_cell.angle_alpha   90.00
_cell.angle_beta   90.00
_cell.angle_gamma   90.00
#
_symmetry.space_group_name_H-M   'P 1'
#
loop_
_entity.id
_entity.type
_entity.pdbx_description
1 polymer ?
#
loop_
_entity_poly.entity_id
_entity_poly.type
_entity_poly.pdbx_seq_one_letter_code
_entity_poly.pdbx_strand_id
1 'polypeptide(L)'
;MTTLTRGNRPTLLRLASALLVGALLAFGARAATDDMHILIGSYTHDSDSPGILRLRFDHKTGQIDPKPVQTLASDNPSWLVLDEERGRLYATNENGPAHEDPVGRVSAWQLDSTGDHQLIGQNISLGDEPTHASLSHDGRYLFISNYGSRPNPGGSLAVMPLAEDGHPLPVTQMLAHQSSGVHPERQQSAHVHSAVPSPDGKRLLVSDLGADRVFVYRYDPRQAERPLQPDEPASIELPAGSGPRHLVFHPNGKHAYLALELSAQVASFDYTNGTLTRRQLLDLKEAGSDVRHSPGAIHTSADGRFLYVSDRGDYNHIIVFAIEADGTLREIQRRSSEGREPREFAITPDGRFMLIANQLSDELVVLRRDAGSGELGETLQTLPAGRPSDIKLLAPN
;
A
#
# COMPACT_ATOMS: atom_id res chain seq x y z
N MET A 1 76.44 -66.10 15.02
CA MET A 1 76.86 -66.52 16.41
C MET A 1 76.39 -65.45 17.36
N THR A 2 75.63 -65.92 18.37
CA THR A 2 75.43 -65.37 19.74
C THR A 2 74.51 -64.16 19.83
N THR A 3 73.25 -64.28 20.08
CA THR A 3 72.41 -64.55 21.29
C THR A 3 72.39 -63.43 22.36
N LEU A 4 71.12 -63.07 22.71
CA LEU A 4 70.55 -62.68 24.00
C LEU A 4 70.86 -61.26 24.51
N THR A 5 69.98 -60.52 25.14
CA THR A 5 68.81 -60.83 26.00
C THR A 5 67.93 -59.63 26.25
N ARG A 6 66.70 -59.92 26.67
CA ARG A 6 65.60 -59.07 27.11
C ARG A 6 65.97 -58.18 28.28
N GLY A 7 65.41 -56.98 28.35
CA GLY A 7 65.26 -56.13 29.52
C GLY A 7 63.98 -55.34 29.48
N ASN A 8 62.95 -55.81 30.18
CA ASN A 8 61.65 -55.12 30.43
C ASN A 8 61.87 -53.96 31.43
N ARG A 9 61.39 -52.80 31.15
CA ARG A 9 61.06 -51.74 32.15
C ARG A 9 59.72 -51.10 31.87
N PRO A 10 58.91 -50.80 32.88
CA PRO A 10 57.51 -50.41 32.74
C PRO A 10 57.38 -48.93 32.44
N THR A 11 56.46 -48.64 31.52
CA THR A 11 56.07 -47.31 31.12
C THR A 11 55.00 -46.75 32.07
N LEU A 12 55.33 -45.69 32.77
CA LEU A 12 54.47 -44.89 33.61
C LEU A 12 53.46 -44.11 32.68
N LEU A 13 52.20 -44.46 32.77
CA LEU A 13 51.10 -43.76 32.11
C LEU A 13 50.85 -42.48 32.91
N ARG A 14 51.14 -41.30 32.32
CA ARG A 14 50.69 -40.01 32.83
C ARG A 14 49.32 -39.69 32.17
N LEU A 15 48.26 -39.76 32.95
CA LEU A 15 46.94 -39.20 32.59
C LEU A 15 47.07 -37.67 32.63
N ALA A 16 46.95 -37.05 31.43
CA ALA A 16 46.73 -35.64 31.33
C ALA A 16 45.20 -35.42 31.23
N SER A 17 44.60 -34.94 32.31
CA SER A 17 43.19 -34.50 32.33
C SER A 17 43.09 -33.19 31.60
N ALA A 18 42.60 -33.22 30.36
CA ALA A 18 42.19 -32.01 29.63
C ALA A 18 40.80 -31.60 30.09
N LEU A 19 40.69 -30.53 30.85
CA LEU A 19 39.45 -29.82 31.15
C LEU A 19 38.98 -29.12 29.86
N LEU A 20 38.00 -29.68 29.17
CA LEU A 20 37.27 -29.01 28.14
C LEU A 20 36.26 -28.06 28.79
N VAL A 21 36.58 -26.78 28.86
CA VAL A 21 35.59 -25.72 29.17
C VAL A 21 34.74 -25.51 27.94
N GLY A 22 33.60 -26.20 27.86
CA GLY A 22 32.59 -25.96 26.86
C GLY A 22 31.88 -24.64 27.14
N ALA A 23 32.24 -23.58 26.43
CA ALA A 23 31.42 -22.38 26.34
C ALA A 23 30.13 -22.74 25.58
N LEU A 24 29.04 -23.01 26.31
CA LEU A 24 27.70 -23.01 25.73
C LEU A 24 27.38 -21.58 25.30
N LEU A 25 27.59 -21.29 24.04
CA LEU A 25 26.91 -20.17 23.37
C LEU A 25 25.44 -20.52 23.35
N ALA A 26 24.68 -20.00 24.33
CA ALA A 26 23.24 -19.99 24.27
C ALA A 26 22.86 -19.06 23.10
N PHE A 27 22.70 -19.62 21.92
CA PHE A 27 21.85 -19.01 20.89
C PHE A 27 20.46 -18.98 21.50
N GLY A 28 20.09 -17.83 22.05
CA GLY A 28 18.71 -17.55 22.40
C GLY A 28 17.92 -17.66 21.11
N ALA A 29 17.25 -18.79 20.91
CA ALA A 29 16.18 -18.87 19.93
C ALA A 29 15.21 -17.77 20.33
N ARG A 30 15.20 -16.66 19.59
CA ARG A 30 14.15 -15.64 19.65
C ARG A 30 12.88 -16.41 19.29
N ALA A 31 12.01 -16.65 20.27
CA ALA A 31 10.69 -17.20 19.98
C ALA A 31 10.11 -16.29 18.90
N ALA A 32 9.70 -16.87 17.78
CA ALA A 32 8.93 -16.16 16.79
C ALA A 32 7.76 -15.53 17.55
N THR A 33 7.75 -14.21 17.66
CA THR A 33 6.65 -13.52 18.31
C THR A 33 5.48 -13.62 17.35
N ASP A 34 4.36 -14.12 17.84
CA ASP A 34 3.05 -14.19 17.12
C ASP A 34 2.53 -12.76 16.82
N ASP A 35 3.38 -11.73 16.96
CA ASP A 35 3.03 -10.34 16.87
C ASP A 35 3.06 -9.87 15.43
N MET A 36 1.90 -9.46 14.94
CA MET A 36 1.76 -8.72 13.70
C MET A 36 2.26 -7.28 13.90
N HIS A 37 2.87 -6.70 12.89
CA HIS A 37 3.18 -5.27 12.89
C HIS A 37 2.31 -4.53 11.87
N ILE A 38 2.10 -3.25 12.14
CA ILE A 38 1.50 -2.32 11.19
C ILE A 38 2.47 -1.19 10.89
N LEU A 39 2.45 -0.72 9.66
CA LEU A 39 3.14 0.49 9.22
C LEU A 39 2.09 1.54 8.92
N ILE A 40 2.27 2.72 9.48
CA ILE A 40 1.40 3.88 9.27
C ILE A 40 2.19 4.94 8.53
N GLY A 41 1.78 5.23 7.30
CA GLY A 41 2.22 6.41 6.56
C GLY A 41 1.40 7.63 6.95
N SER A 42 2.01 8.80 6.95
CA SER A 42 1.36 10.03 7.43
C SER A 42 1.82 11.25 6.66
N TYR A 43 1.00 12.30 6.65
CA TYR A 43 1.49 13.63 6.32
C TYR A 43 2.25 14.20 7.52
N THR A 44 3.45 14.72 7.27
CA THR A 44 4.29 15.36 8.30
C THR A 44 4.14 16.88 8.28
N HIS A 45 3.67 17.45 7.18
CA HIS A 45 3.37 18.87 7.06
C HIS A 45 2.13 19.23 7.90
N ASP A 46 2.26 20.27 8.74
CA ASP A 46 1.22 20.69 9.70
C ASP A 46 0.75 19.56 10.63
N SER A 47 1.66 18.72 11.09
CA SER A 47 1.39 17.54 11.89
C SER A 47 2.54 17.22 12.83
N ASP A 48 2.24 16.55 13.94
CA ASP A 48 3.24 16.02 14.87
C ASP A 48 3.82 14.65 14.41
N SER A 49 3.45 14.18 13.23
CA SER A 49 3.95 12.90 12.72
C SER A 49 5.43 12.98 12.35
N PRO A 50 6.26 12.04 12.81
CA PRO A 50 7.69 11.97 12.44
C PRO A 50 7.92 11.29 11.07
N GLY A 51 6.87 10.81 10.40
CA GLY A 51 6.96 10.03 9.17
C GLY A 51 6.21 8.71 9.26
N ILE A 52 6.91 7.56 9.12
CA ILE A 52 6.31 6.24 9.18
C ILE A 52 6.46 5.66 10.58
N LEU A 53 5.35 5.22 11.18
CA LEU A 53 5.35 4.51 12.45
C LEU A 53 5.21 3.01 12.21
N ARG A 54 6.06 2.22 12.86
CA ARG A 54 5.89 0.77 12.98
C ARG A 54 5.38 0.44 14.38
N LEU A 55 4.18 -0.13 14.48
CA LEU A 55 3.51 -0.46 15.74
C LEU A 55 3.25 -1.96 15.82
N ARG A 56 3.14 -2.50 17.05
CA ARG A 56 2.65 -3.86 17.25
C ARG A 56 1.14 -3.90 17.19
N PHE A 57 0.60 -4.93 16.57
CA PHE A 57 -0.81 -5.21 16.51
C PHE A 57 -1.08 -6.62 17.03
N ASP A 58 -1.87 -6.72 18.08
CA ASP A 58 -2.34 -8.01 18.61
C ASP A 58 -3.53 -8.50 17.77
N HIS A 59 -3.27 -9.42 16.86
CA HIS A 59 -4.29 -10.01 15.99
C HIS A 59 -5.34 -10.85 16.74
N LYS A 60 -5.15 -11.17 18.03
CA LYS A 60 -6.13 -11.90 18.86
C LYS A 60 -7.17 -10.97 19.45
N THR A 61 -6.74 -9.82 19.89
CA THR A 61 -7.60 -8.83 20.58
C THR A 61 -8.02 -7.66 19.70
N GLY A 62 -7.27 -7.37 18.61
CA GLY A 62 -7.46 -6.20 17.78
C GLY A 62 -6.88 -4.92 18.39
N GLN A 63 -5.92 -5.04 19.33
CA GLN A 63 -5.32 -3.89 19.99
C GLN A 63 -3.98 -3.52 19.36
N ILE A 64 -3.73 -2.23 19.22
CA ILE A 64 -2.45 -1.64 18.81
C ILE A 64 -1.71 -1.20 20.06
N ASP A 65 -0.44 -1.59 20.22
CA ASP A 65 0.45 -0.99 21.23
C ASP A 65 0.78 0.44 20.79
N PRO A 66 0.42 1.48 21.56
CA PRO A 66 0.67 2.87 21.19
C PRO A 66 2.16 3.23 21.12
N LYS A 67 3.04 2.39 21.67
CA LYS A 67 4.47 2.63 21.65
C LYS A 67 5.10 2.12 20.34
N PRO A 68 5.64 3.01 19.50
CA PRO A 68 6.29 2.57 18.27
C PRO A 68 7.45 1.59 18.54
N VAL A 69 7.49 0.52 17.79
CA VAL A 69 8.63 -0.39 17.71
C VAL A 69 9.79 0.29 16.96
N GLN A 70 9.42 1.04 15.91
CA GLN A 70 10.36 1.80 15.11
C GLN A 70 9.66 3.04 14.51
N THR A 71 10.43 4.11 14.38
CA THR A 71 10.03 5.31 13.65
C THR A 71 10.98 5.52 12.48
N LEU A 72 10.44 5.63 11.27
CA LEU A 72 11.20 5.91 10.07
C LEU A 72 10.96 7.37 9.68
N ALA A 73 11.96 8.22 9.92
CA ALA A 73 11.88 9.62 9.54
C ALA A 73 11.73 9.74 8.02
N SER A 74 10.70 10.42 7.58
CA SER A 74 10.37 10.59 6.17
C SER A 74 9.42 11.78 6.01
N ASP A 75 9.59 12.55 4.97
CA ASP A 75 8.75 13.69 4.63
C ASP A 75 7.48 13.20 3.92
N ASN A 76 6.31 13.54 4.45
CA ASN A 76 4.99 13.23 3.86
C ASN A 76 4.91 11.84 3.22
N PRO A 77 5.25 10.73 3.94
CA PRO A 77 5.16 9.37 3.40
C PRO A 77 3.68 8.95 3.32
N SER A 78 2.95 9.52 2.38
CA SER A 78 1.49 9.43 2.30
C SER A 78 0.98 8.11 1.75
N TRP A 79 1.82 7.36 1.00
CA TRP A 79 1.50 6.05 0.44
C TRP A 79 2.68 5.09 0.59
N LEU A 80 2.40 3.87 1.06
CA LEU A 80 3.38 2.82 1.31
C LEU A 80 3.21 1.65 0.34
N VAL A 81 4.32 1.08 -0.10
CA VAL A 81 4.36 -0.13 -0.92
C VAL A 81 5.26 -1.16 -0.24
N LEU A 82 4.71 -2.33 0.06
CA LEU A 82 5.46 -3.45 0.62
C LEU A 82 5.90 -4.42 -0.49
N ASP A 83 7.14 -4.81 -0.47
CA ASP A 83 7.69 -5.98 -1.13
C ASP A 83 8.06 -7.00 -0.05
N GLU A 84 7.07 -7.76 0.39
CA GLU A 84 7.24 -8.73 1.49
C GLU A 84 8.23 -9.83 1.08
N GLU A 85 8.24 -10.23 -0.19
CA GLU A 85 9.13 -11.27 -0.70
C GLU A 85 10.60 -10.90 -0.54
N ARG A 86 10.92 -9.60 -0.74
CA ARG A 86 12.29 -9.08 -0.63
C ARG A 86 12.55 -8.31 0.65
N GLY A 87 11.55 -8.21 1.55
CA GLY A 87 11.64 -7.50 2.81
C GLY A 87 11.87 -5.99 2.62
N ARG A 88 11.18 -5.35 1.67
CA ARG A 88 11.39 -3.94 1.32
C ARG A 88 10.14 -3.11 1.55
N LEU A 89 10.36 -1.87 1.93
CA LEU A 89 9.33 -0.86 2.05
C LEU A 89 9.68 0.31 1.15
N TYR A 90 8.72 0.80 0.40
CA TYR A 90 8.81 2.05 -0.36
C TYR A 90 7.72 3.01 0.11
N ALA A 91 8.01 4.30 0.10
CA ALA A 91 7.00 5.33 0.38
C ALA A 91 7.11 6.45 -0.64
N THR A 92 5.95 6.93 -1.11
CA THR A 92 5.89 8.20 -1.82
C THR A 92 6.01 9.35 -0.83
N ASN A 93 6.90 10.29 -1.11
CA ASN A 93 6.99 11.54 -0.38
C ASN A 93 6.15 12.59 -1.13
N GLU A 94 4.89 12.74 -0.72
CA GLU A 94 3.87 13.57 -1.39
C GLU A 94 4.14 15.05 -1.16
N ASN A 95 5.27 15.52 -1.68
CA ASN A 95 5.68 16.91 -1.64
C ASN A 95 5.30 17.59 -2.96
N GLY A 96 4.99 18.88 -2.86
CA GLY A 96 4.59 19.72 -3.98
C GLY A 96 4.75 21.19 -3.64
N PRO A 97 4.29 22.10 -4.51
CA PRO A 97 4.58 23.53 -4.40
C PRO A 97 4.14 24.23 -3.10
N ALA A 98 3.25 23.61 -2.35
CA ALA A 98 2.77 24.14 -1.06
C ALA A 98 3.72 23.79 0.10
N HIS A 99 4.72 22.94 -0.10
CA HIS A 99 5.64 22.46 0.94
C HIS A 99 6.97 23.23 0.93
N GLU A 100 7.68 23.25 2.05
CA GLU A 100 9.01 23.85 2.16
C GLU A 100 10.00 23.19 1.19
N ASP A 101 10.00 21.84 1.14
CA ASP A 101 10.63 21.08 0.05
C ASP A 101 9.56 20.65 -0.97
N PRO A 102 9.47 21.29 -2.13
CA PRO A 102 8.42 21.04 -3.09
C PRO A 102 8.67 19.79 -3.97
N VAL A 103 9.76 19.05 -3.72
CA VAL A 103 10.17 17.95 -4.62
C VAL A 103 9.54 16.63 -4.22
N GLY A 104 8.68 16.10 -5.09
CA GLY A 104 8.14 14.75 -4.95
C GLY A 104 9.22 13.68 -5.07
N ARG A 105 9.22 12.69 -4.16
CA ARG A 105 10.22 11.62 -4.09
C ARG A 105 9.60 10.27 -3.82
N VAL A 106 10.43 9.23 -3.94
CA VAL A 106 10.21 7.91 -3.38
C VAL A 106 11.38 7.56 -2.49
N SER A 107 11.12 7.19 -1.25
CA SER A 107 12.09 6.66 -0.29
C SER A 107 11.96 5.15 -0.21
N ALA A 108 13.07 4.45 0.05
CA ALA A 108 13.14 2.99 0.16
C ALA A 108 13.89 2.54 1.39
N TRP A 109 13.36 1.51 2.03
CA TRP A 109 13.98 0.85 3.19
C TRP A 109 14.10 -0.65 2.96
N GLN A 110 15.17 -1.24 3.49
CA GLN A 110 15.37 -2.69 3.59
C GLN A 110 15.12 -3.12 5.01
N LEU A 111 14.36 -4.18 5.21
CA LEU A 111 14.25 -4.87 6.49
C LEU A 111 15.58 -5.58 6.76
N ASP A 112 16.20 -5.25 7.88
CA ASP A 112 17.49 -5.86 8.26
C ASP A 112 17.33 -7.17 9.04
N SER A 113 18.45 -7.80 9.38
CA SER A 113 18.47 -9.07 10.13
C SER A 113 17.93 -8.97 11.57
N THR A 114 17.79 -7.76 12.11
CA THR A 114 17.21 -7.52 13.45
C THR A 114 15.69 -7.31 13.38
N GLY A 115 15.15 -7.20 12.17
CA GLY A 115 13.75 -6.92 11.91
C GLY A 115 13.43 -5.43 11.82
N ASP A 116 14.43 -4.55 11.84
CA ASP A 116 14.27 -3.12 11.67
C ASP A 116 14.44 -2.70 10.20
N HIS A 117 13.69 -1.66 9.79
CA HIS A 117 13.84 -1.10 8.46
C HIS A 117 14.97 -0.07 8.45
N GLN A 118 15.91 -0.22 7.52
CA GLN A 118 17.03 0.69 7.29
C GLN A 118 16.86 1.40 5.96
N LEU A 119 16.98 2.74 5.95
CA LEU A 119 16.90 3.53 4.72
C LEU A 119 18.03 3.11 3.77
N ILE A 120 17.67 2.67 2.56
CA ILE A 120 18.61 2.26 1.53
C ILE A 120 18.72 3.30 0.40
N GLY A 121 17.75 4.18 0.23
CA GLY A 121 17.85 5.24 -0.74
C GLY A 121 16.59 6.06 -0.94
N GLN A 122 16.74 7.09 -1.75
CA GLN A 122 15.67 7.98 -2.16
C GLN A 122 15.95 8.52 -3.55
N ASN A 123 14.90 8.71 -4.37
CA ASN A 123 15.04 9.37 -5.66
C ASN A 123 13.82 10.25 -5.97
N ILE A 124 14.00 11.23 -6.87
CA ILE A 124 12.92 12.14 -7.27
C ILE A 124 11.93 11.44 -8.20
N SER A 125 10.63 11.74 -8.03
CA SER A 125 9.55 11.17 -8.86
C SER A 125 9.39 11.87 -10.21
N LEU A 126 10.09 12.99 -10.44
CA LEU A 126 9.96 13.88 -11.59
C LEU A 126 8.55 14.44 -11.79
N GLY A 127 7.77 14.54 -10.74
CA GLY A 127 6.45 15.17 -10.70
C GLY A 127 6.14 15.66 -9.30
N ASP A 128 5.07 16.42 -9.17
CA ASP A 128 4.60 16.95 -7.89
C ASP A 128 3.60 15.99 -7.25
N GLU A 129 3.57 15.96 -5.92
CA GLU A 129 2.58 15.24 -5.12
C GLU A 129 2.42 13.77 -5.55
N PRO A 130 3.50 12.94 -5.47
CA PRO A 130 3.39 11.50 -5.72
C PRO A 130 2.49 10.85 -4.67
N THR A 131 1.21 10.68 -5.01
CA THR A 131 0.15 10.27 -4.07
C THR A 131 -0.08 8.76 -4.01
N HIS A 132 0.47 8.02 -4.96
CA HIS A 132 0.33 6.56 -5.04
C HIS A 132 1.52 5.96 -5.76
N ALA A 133 1.91 4.76 -5.38
CA ALA A 133 2.83 3.92 -6.14
C ALA A 133 2.43 2.45 -6.07
N SER A 134 2.85 1.68 -7.06
CA SER A 134 2.74 0.23 -7.06
C SER A 134 4.01 -0.42 -7.59
N LEU A 135 4.27 -1.64 -7.16
CA LEU A 135 5.40 -2.45 -7.63
C LEU A 135 4.99 -3.29 -8.83
N SER A 136 5.86 -3.39 -9.84
CA SER A 136 5.69 -4.41 -10.88
C SER A 136 5.79 -5.81 -10.28
N HIS A 137 5.08 -6.82 -10.84
CA HIS A 137 5.07 -8.18 -10.29
C HIS A 137 6.47 -8.83 -10.23
N ASP A 138 7.38 -8.41 -11.08
CA ASP A 138 8.78 -8.89 -11.08
C ASP A 138 9.69 -8.11 -10.13
N GLY A 139 9.15 -7.09 -9.43
CA GLY A 139 9.88 -6.25 -8.48
C GLY A 139 10.93 -5.33 -9.09
N ARG A 140 10.88 -5.08 -10.41
CA ARG A 140 11.92 -4.30 -11.12
C ARG A 140 11.61 -2.82 -11.22
N TYR A 141 10.34 -2.43 -11.09
CA TYR A 141 9.89 -1.06 -11.27
C TYR A 141 8.85 -0.66 -10.25
N LEU A 142 8.89 0.60 -9.85
CA LEU A 142 7.77 1.29 -9.22
C LEU A 142 7.06 2.14 -10.28
N PHE A 143 5.72 2.06 -10.29
CA PHE A 143 4.84 2.91 -11.06
C PHE A 143 4.28 3.98 -10.13
N ILE A 144 4.65 5.24 -10.35
CA ILE A 144 4.39 6.36 -9.43
C ILE A 144 3.36 7.28 -10.06
N SER A 145 2.28 7.54 -9.32
CA SER A 145 1.23 8.48 -9.70
C SER A 145 1.55 9.85 -9.10
N ASN A 146 2.02 10.79 -9.90
CA ASN A 146 2.21 12.18 -9.51
C ASN A 146 0.88 12.93 -9.74
N TYR A 147 0.21 13.30 -8.66
CA TYR A 147 -1.10 13.94 -8.70
C TYR A 147 -1.04 15.41 -9.07
N GLY A 148 0.00 16.11 -8.60
CA GLY A 148 0.15 17.54 -8.78
C GLY A 148 0.25 17.98 -10.23
N SER A 149 -0.21 19.21 -10.50
CA SER A 149 -0.34 19.77 -11.85
C SER A 149 0.95 20.38 -12.41
N ARG A 150 2.05 20.28 -11.71
CA ARG A 150 3.36 20.80 -12.14
C ARG A 150 4.46 19.73 -11.99
N PRO A 151 5.57 19.78 -12.78
CA PRO A 151 5.79 20.66 -13.92
C PRO A 151 4.80 20.38 -15.06
N ASN A 152 4.54 21.39 -15.90
CA ASN A 152 3.60 21.28 -17.03
C ASN A 152 4.16 20.34 -18.14
N PRO A 153 3.35 19.38 -18.68
CA PRO A 153 1.95 19.11 -18.32
C PRO A 153 1.87 18.42 -16.98
N GLY A 154 0.98 18.90 -16.10
CA GLY A 154 0.78 18.33 -14.78
C GLY A 154 0.14 16.96 -14.78
N GLY A 155 0.19 16.28 -13.63
CA GLY A 155 -0.32 14.94 -13.44
C GLY A 155 0.36 13.94 -14.35
N SER A 156 1.26 13.13 -13.86
CA SER A 156 2.04 12.21 -14.67
C SER A 156 2.18 10.85 -14.03
N LEU A 157 2.33 9.82 -14.88
CA LEU A 157 2.80 8.51 -14.48
C LEU A 157 4.30 8.44 -14.68
N ALA A 158 5.05 8.18 -13.60
CA ALA A 158 6.49 7.95 -13.67
C ALA A 158 6.81 6.46 -13.48
N VAL A 159 7.81 5.98 -14.22
CA VAL A 159 8.33 4.62 -14.12
C VAL A 159 9.74 4.69 -13.56
N MET A 160 9.93 4.20 -12.35
CA MET A 160 11.18 4.23 -11.61
C MET A 160 11.76 2.83 -11.50
N PRO A 161 12.91 2.54 -12.14
CA PRO A 161 13.58 1.26 -11.97
C PRO A 161 14.09 1.09 -10.54
N LEU A 162 14.19 -0.15 -10.10
CA LEU A 162 14.80 -0.54 -8.85
C LEU A 162 16.09 -1.32 -9.12
N ALA A 163 17.14 -0.99 -8.37
CA ALA A 163 18.35 -1.79 -8.35
C ALA A 163 18.11 -3.17 -7.69
N GLU A 164 19.01 -4.09 -7.84
CA GLU A 164 18.90 -5.43 -7.28
C GLU A 164 18.75 -5.41 -5.74
N ASP A 165 19.41 -4.46 -5.07
CA ASP A 165 19.28 -4.21 -3.63
C ASP A 165 18.03 -3.43 -3.23
N GLY A 166 17.19 -3.01 -4.20
CA GLY A 166 15.96 -2.24 -3.99
C GLY A 166 16.13 -0.72 -3.98
N HIS A 167 17.34 -0.22 -4.21
CA HIS A 167 17.57 1.22 -4.30
C HIS A 167 16.76 1.84 -5.47
N PRO A 168 16.00 2.92 -5.26
CA PRO A 168 15.27 3.59 -6.33
C PRO A 168 16.25 4.27 -7.29
N LEU A 169 16.20 3.91 -8.56
CA LEU A 169 17.03 4.51 -9.62
C LEU A 169 16.32 5.72 -10.26
N PRO A 170 17.02 6.56 -11.03
CA PRO A 170 16.36 7.65 -11.74
C PRO A 170 15.21 7.16 -12.63
N VAL A 171 14.12 7.95 -12.67
CA VAL A 171 12.96 7.68 -13.53
C VAL A 171 13.40 7.53 -14.98
N THR A 172 12.98 6.44 -15.64
CA THR A 172 13.32 6.13 -17.04
C THR A 172 12.22 6.52 -18.02
N GLN A 173 10.96 6.56 -17.56
CA GLN A 173 9.84 6.88 -18.43
C GLN A 173 8.83 7.77 -17.71
N MET A 174 8.34 8.80 -18.41
CA MET A 174 7.26 9.66 -18.00
C MET A 174 6.13 9.57 -19.01
N LEU A 175 4.89 9.46 -18.53
CA LEU A 175 3.69 9.42 -19.34
C LEU A 175 2.71 10.48 -18.84
N ALA A 176 2.26 11.35 -19.72
CA ALA A 176 1.34 12.42 -19.44
C ALA A 176 0.00 12.18 -20.15
N HIS A 177 -1.09 12.61 -19.51
CA HIS A 177 -2.44 12.51 -20.04
C HIS A 177 -3.03 13.88 -20.30
N GLN A 178 -4.16 13.90 -21.02
CA GLN A 178 -4.95 15.11 -21.22
C GLN A 178 -6.13 15.12 -20.25
N SER A 179 -6.39 16.27 -19.65
CA SER A 179 -7.55 16.45 -18.77
C SER A 179 -8.86 16.47 -19.55
N SER A 180 -9.95 16.16 -18.88
CA SER A 180 -11.32 16.29 -19.42
C SER A 180 -11.79 17.75 -19.41
N GLY A 181 -11.29 18.57 -18.50
CA GLY A 181 -11.68 19.97 -18.33
C GLY A 181 -13.12 20.18 -17.83
N VAL A 182 -13.80 19.13 -17.38
CA VAL A 182 -15.22 19.19 -16.99
C VAL A 182 -15.40 19.91 -15.65
N HIS A 183 -14.59 19.56 -14.64
CA HIS A 183 -14.66 20.22 -13.35
C HIS A 183 -13.66 21.39 -13.31
N PRO A 184 -14.13 22.64 -13.07
CA PRO A 184 -13.32 23.84 -13.26
C PRO A 184 -12.10 23.95 -12.32
N GLU A 185 -12.13 23.28 -11.16
CA GLU A 185 -11.06 23.34 -10.17
C GLU A 185 -10.27 22.03 -10.09
N ARG A 186 -10.91 20.90 -10.31
CA ARG A 186 -10.34 19.57 -10.08
C ARG A 186 -9.90 18.84 -11.35
N GLN A 187 -10.24 19.37 -12.54
CA GLN A 187 -9.94 18.75 -13.84
C GLN A 187 -9.38 19.75 -14.85
N GLN A 188 -8.69 20.79 -14.39
CA GLN A 188 -7.95 21.72 -15.28
C GLN A 188 -6.73 21.07 -15.91
N SER A 189 -6.16 20.06 -15.25
CA SER A 189 -5.04 19.24 -15.71
C SER A 189 -5.31 17.77 -15.43
N ALA A 190 -4.49 16.89 -15.98
CA ALA A 190 -4.45 15.49 -15.59
C ALA A 190 -4.03 15.38 -14.12
N HIS A 191 -4.60 14.41 -13.42
CA HIS A 191 -4.29 14.09 -12.02
C HIS A 191 -4.25 12.57 -11.87
N VAL A 192 -3.10 11.97 -12.19
CA VAL A 192 -2.91 10.53 -12.03
C VAL A 192 -3.00 10.19 -10.55
N HIS A 193 -4.00 9.36 -10.18
CA HIS A 193 -4.26 9.08 -8.77
C HIS A 193 -3.91 7.65 -8.34
N SER A 194 -3.97 6.69 -9.24
CA SER A 194 -3.49 5.34 -8.97
C SER A 194 -2.99 4.65 -10.22
N ALA A 195 -2.02 3.77 -10.06
CA ALA A 195 -1.49 2.91 -11.09
C ALA A 195 -1.44 1.48 -10.54
N VAL A 196 -2.22 0.56 -11.11
CA VAL A 196 -2.44 -0.78 -10.56
C VAL A 196 -2.07 -1.84 -11.60
N PRO A 197 -1.08 -2.70 -11.33
CA PRO A 197 -0.77 -3.83 -12.20
C PRO A 197 -1.97 -4.79 -12.32
N SER A 198 -2.20 -5.26 -13.53
CA SER A 198 -3.22 -6.30 -13.75
C SER A 198 -2.86 -7.61 -13.05
N PRO A 199 -3.82 -8.48 -12.71
CA PRO A 199 -3.56 -9.73 -12.00
C PRO A 199 -2.54 -10.66 -12.68
N ASP A 200 -2.39 -10.58 -14.00
CA ASP A 200 -1.40 -11.34 -14.77
C ASP A 200 -0.05 -10.62 -14.92
N GLY A 201 0.10 -9.42 -14.35
CA GLY A 201 1.32 -8.60 -14.42
C GLY A 201 1.69 -8.07 -15.80
N LYS A 202 0.82 -8.24 -16.81
CA LYS A 202 1.15 -7.85 -18.19
C LYS A 202 0.70 -6.45 -18.55
N ARG A 203 -0.12 -5.84 -17.71
CA ARG A 203 -0.68 -4.51 -17.92
C ARG A 203 -0.64 -3.67 -16.68
N LEU A 204 -0.72 -2.38 -16.88
CA LEU A 204 -0.90 -1.38 -15.83
C LEU A 204 -2.16 -0.59 -16.14
N LEU A 205 -3.08 -0.51 -15.19
CA LEU A 205 -4.28 0.30 -15.27
C LEU A 205 -4.07 1.56 -14.44
N VAL A 206 -4.25 2.72 -15.05
CA VAL A 206 -3.89 4.02 -14.49
C VAL A 206 -5.13 4.90 -14.43
N SER A 207 -5.63 5.14 -13.23
CA SER A 207 -6.77 6.02 -12.99
C SER A 207 -6.30 7.47 -12.99
N ASP A 208 -6.89 8.30 -13.83
CA ASP A 208 -6.60 9.72 -13.89
C ASP A 208 -7.86 10.53 -13.59
N LEU A 209 -7.89 11.10 -12.38
CA LEU A 209 -9.03 11.88 -11.88
C LEU A 209 -9.33 13.09 -12.77
N GLY A 210 -8.28 13.76 -13.28
CA GLY A 210 -8.44 14.93 -14.13
C GLY A 210 -8.88 14.60 -15.54
N ALA A 211 -8.69 13.37 -16.01
CA ALA A 211 -8.98 12.93 -17.36
C ALA A 211 -10.32 12.22 -17.52
N ASP A 212 -11.00 11.83 -16.43
CA ASP A 212 -12.16 10.93 -16.43
C ASP A 212 -11.92 9.62 -17.20
N ARG A 213 -10.72 9.05 -17.04
CA ARG A 213 -10.28 7.85 -17.76
C ARG A 213 -9.49 6.91 -16.87
N VAL A 214 -9.55 5.63 -17.23
CA VAL A 214 -8.54 4.64 -16.83
C VAL A 214 -7.69 4.34 -18.06
N PHE A 215 -6.44 4.75 -18.05
CA PHE A 215 -5.47 4.43 -19.12
C PHE A 215 -4.94 3.02 -18.95
N VAL A 216 -4.64 2.36 -20.04
CA VAL A 216 -4.16 0.98 -20.07
C VAL A 216 -2.83 0.92 -20.82
N TYR A 217 -1.82 0.38 -20.15
CA TYR A 217 -0.51 0.19 -20.71
C TYR A 217 -0.12 -1.30 -20.67
N ARG A 218 0.49 -1.78 -21.74
CA ARG A 218 1.20 -3.07 -21.73
C ARG A 218 2.55 -2.88 -21.02
N TYR A 219 2.86 -3.82 -20.15
CA TYR A 219 4.13 -3.86 -19.45
C TYR A 219 5.06 -4.89 -20.08
N ASP A 220 6.25 -4.46 -20.53
CA ASP A 220 7.32 -5.32 -21.05
C ASP A 220 8.66 -4.97 -20.39
N PRO A 221 9.10 -5.73 -19.37
CA PRO A 221 10.34 -5.45 -18.63
C PRO A 221 11.61 -5.63 -19.48
N ARG A 222 11.52 -6.18 -20.69
CA ARG A 222 12.67 -6.29 -21.60
C ARG A 222 13.01 -4.95 -22.23
N GLN A 223 12.09 -4.00 -22.23
CA GLN A 223 12.29 -2.63 -22.72
C GLN A 223 12.67 -1.71 -21.54
N ALA A 224 13.90 -1.84 -21.05
CA ALA A 224 14.32 -1.25 -19.79
C ALA A 224 14.08 0.26 -19.66
N GLU A 225 14.22 1.02 -20.75
CA GLU A 225 14.03 2.48 -20.74
C GLU A 225 12.56 2.90 -20.89
N ARG A 226 11.74 2.05 -21.51
CA ARG A 226 10.32 2.34 -21.80
C ARG A 226 9.45 1.11 -21.63
N PRO A 227 9.33 0.56 -20.40
CA PRO A 227 8.63 -0.70 -20.18
C PRO A 227 7.11 -0.60 -20.38
N LEU A 228 6.56 0.61 -20.41
CA LEU A 228 5.13 0.83 -20.63
C LEU A 228 4.86 1.33 -22.06
N GLN A 229 3.95 0.67 -22.75
CA GLN A 229 3.42 1.08 -24.04
C GLN A 229 1.90 1.13 -24.00
N PRO A 230 1.23 2.12 -24.60
CA PRO A 230 -0.22 2.13 -24.67
C PRO A 230 -0.76 0.78 -25.17
N ASP A 231 -1.84 0.29 -24.56
CA ASP A 231 -2.52 -0.93 -25.02
C ASP A 231 -3.64 -0.59 -26.03
N GLU A 232 -4.39 -1.56 -26.44
CA GLU A 232 -5.56 -1.37 -27.27
C GLU A 232 -6.78 -2.09 -26.64
N PRO A 233 -7.77 -1.30 -26.20
CA PRO A 233 -7.83 0.18 -26.19
C PRO A 233 -6.82 0.82 -25.22
N ALA A 234 -6.33 2.01 -25.57
CA ALA A 234 -5.36 2.74 -24.75
C ALA A 234 -5.98 3.35 -23.48
N SER A 235 -7.29 3.49 -23.43
CA SER A 235 -8.01 3.96 -22.23
C SER A 235 -9.48 3.54 -22.25
N ILE A 236 -10.07 3.54 -21.07
CA ILE A 236 -11.51 3.35 -20.85
C ILE A 236 -12.09 4.67 -20.38
N GLU A 237 -13.13 5.16 -21.10
CA GLU A 237 -13.82 6.39 -20.75
C GLU A 237 -14.82 6.15 -19.63
N LEU A 238 -14.90 7.13 -18.73
CA LEU A 238 -15.85 7.18 -17.64
C LEU A 238 -16.81 8.36 -17.83
N PRO A 239 -17.94 8.43 -17.12
CA PRO A 239 -18.81 9.59 -17.18
C PRO A 239 -18.06 10.89 -16.88
N ALA A 240 -18.37 11.95 -17.60
CA ALA A 240 -17.76 13.26 -17.43
C ALA A 240 -17.93 13.77 -15.99
N GLY A 241 -16.86 14.25 -15.36
CA GLY A 241 -16.84 14.73 -13.99
C GLY A 241 -16.83 13.60 -12.95
N SER A 242 -16.54 12.37 -13.33
CA SER A 242 -16.53 11.24 -12.38
C SER A 242 -15.30 11.23 -11.46
N GLY A 243 -14.14 11.63 -11.95
CA GLY A 243 -12.89 11.68 -11.17
C GLY A 243 -12.46 10.32 -10.64
N PRO A 244 -11.96 9.40 -11.50
CA PRO A 244 -11.50 8.08 -11.05
C PRO A 244 -10.29 8.19 -10.13
N ARG A 245 -10.35 7.47 -9.00
CA ARG A 245 -9.35 7.55 -7.93
C ARG A 245 -8.59 6.23 -7.78
N HIS A 246 -9.03 5.34 -6.94
CA HIS A 246 -8.40 4.05 -6.67
C HIS A 246 -9.19 2.92 -7.33
N LEU A 247 -8.45 2.02 -7.99
CA LEU A 247 -8.95 0.80 -8.60
C LEU A 247 -8.45 -0.39 -7.82
N VAL A 248 -9.31 -1.40 -7.60
CA VAL A 248 -8.93 -2.68 -7.03
C VAL A 248 -9.45 -3.82 -7.91
N PHE A 249 -8.63 -4.86 -8.08
CA PHE A 249 -9.08 -6.10 -8.71
C PHE A 249 -9.69 -7.02 -7.67
N HIS A 250 -10.73 -7.73 -8.09
CA HIS A 250 -11.24 -8.87 -7.35
C HIS A 250 -10.17 -9.99 -7.34
N PRO A 251 -10.01 -10.77 -6.24
CA PRO A 251 -9.01 -11.85 -6.17
C PRO A 251 -9.11 -12.91 -7.27
N ASN A 252 -10.29 -13.08 -7.89
CA ASN A 252 -10.45 -14.01 -9.03
C ASN A 252 -9.85 -13.47 -10.35
N GLY A 253 -9.38 -12.21 -10.38
CA GLY A 253 -8.80 -11.57 -11.55
C GLY A 253 -9.76 -11.27 -12.71
N LYS A 254 -11.08 -11.45 -12.53
CA LYS A 254 -12.10 -11.29 -13.58
C LYS A 254 -12.93 -10.02 -13.44
N HIS A 255 -12.91 -9.39 -12.26
CA HIS A 255 -13.65 -8.18 -11.96
C HIS A 255 -12.73 -7.12 -11.40
N ALA A 256 -13.13 -5.87 -11.53
CA ALA A 256 -12.45 -4.72 -10.94
C ALA A 256 -13.49 -3.73 -10.42
N TYR A 257 -13.08 -2.97 -9.41
CA TYR A 257 -13.91 -1.93 -8.78
C TYR A 257 -13.13 -0.63 -8.71
N LEU A 258 -13.83 0.48 -8.91
CA LEU A 258 -13.22 1.80 -9.03
C LEU A 258 -14.02 2.82 -8.23
N ALA A 259 -13.34 3.51 -7.33
CA ALA A 259 -13.89 4.67 -6.64
C ALA A 259 -13.84 5.91 -7.56
N LEU A 260 -14.96 6.60 -7.67
CA LEU A 260 -15.12 7.82 -8.46
C LEU A 260 -15.30 9.00 -7.52
N GLU A 261 -14.20 9.72 -7.25
CA GLU A 261 -14.13 10.72 -6.18
C GLU A 261 -15.07 11.90 -6.38
N LEU A 262 -15.11 12.46 -7.61
CA LEU A 262 -15.84 13.71 -7.87
C LEU A 262 -17.34 13.49 -8.00
N SER A 263 -17.75 12.35 -8.54
CA SER A 263 -19.18 12.01 -8.67
C SER A 263 -19.77 11.32 -7.43
N ALA A 264 -18.93 10.94 -6.48
CA ALA A 264 -19.33 10.16 -5.29
C ALA A 264 -20.00 8.83 -5.67
N GLN A 265 -19.33 8.04 -6.49
CA GLN A 265 -19.84 6.78 -7.03
C GLN A 265 -18.80 5.66 -6.89
N VAL A 266 -19.24 4.42 -6.99
CA VAL A 266 -18.41 3.24 -7.20
C VAL A 266 -18.86 2.54 -8.47
N ALA A 267 -17.89 2.15 -9.31
CA ALA A 267 -18.16 1.40 -10.54
C ALA A 267 -17.64 -0.02 -10.42
N SER A 268 -18.40 -1.01 -10.92
CA SER A 268 -17.94 -2.39 -11.10
C SER A 268 -17.76 -2.72 -12.57
N PHE A 269 -16.75 -3.55 -12.85
CA PHE A 269 -16.37 -3.92 -14.21
C PHE A 269 -16.07 -5.41 -14.32
N ASP A 270 -16.35 -5.98 -15.49
CA ASP A 270 -15.65 -7.16 -15.96
C ASP A 270 -14.27 -6.76 -16.47
N TYR A 271 -13.27 -7.55 -16.14
CA TYR A 271 -11.92 -7.38 -16.66
C TYR A 271 -11.52 -8.55 -17.56
N THR A 272 -11.08 -8.24 -18.75
CA THR A 272 -10.55 -9.22 -19.69
C THR A 272 -9.42 -8.60 -20.52
N ASN A 273 -8.20 -9.08 -20.34
CA ASN A 273 -7.05 -8.73 -21.16
C ASN A 273 -6.86 -7.21 -21.39
N GLY A 274 -6.95 -6.40 -20.34
CA GLY A 274 -6.79 -4.93 -20.40
C GLY A 274 -8.08 -4.17 -20.65
N THR A 275 -9.17 -4.84 -20.97
CA THR A 275 -10.46 -4.19 -21.17
C THR A 275 -11.31 -4.25 -19.92
N LEU A 276 -11.84 -3.09 -19.49
CA LEU A 276 -12.85 -2.98 -18.45
C LEU A 276 -14.22 -2.75 -19.12
N THR A 277 -15.15 -3.67 -18.89
CA THR A 277 -16.55 -3.51 -19.33
C THR A 277 -17.41 -3.20 -18.12
N ARG A 278 -17.95 -1.97 -18.04
CA ARG A 278 -18.73 -1.54 -16.89
C ARG A 278 -20.02 -2.34 -16.75
N ARG A 279 -20.25 -2.89 -15.55
CA ARG A 279 -21.49 -3.58 -15.16
C ARG A 279 -22.43 -2.70 -14.38
N GLN A 280 -21.89 -1.98 -13.39
CA GLN A 280 -22.69 -1.10 -12.53
C GLN A 280 -22.01 0.24 -12.35
N LEU A 281 -22.83 1.22 -11.99
CA LEU A 281 -22.43 2.51 -11.45
C LEU A 281 -23.39 2.80 -10.30
N LEU A 282 -22.88 2.78 -9.08
CA LEU A 282 -23.68 2.96 -7.85
C LEU A 282 -23.37 4.31 -7.24
N ASP A 283 -24.41 5.04 -6.89
CA ASP A 283 -24.33 6.31 -6.18
C ASP A 283 -24.08 6.03 -4.68
N LEU A 284 -23.09 6.69 -4.10
CA LEU A 284 -22.79 6.59 -2.67
C LEU A 284 -23.56 7.63 -1.84
N LYS A 285 -24.15 8.63 -2.50
CA LYS A 285 -24.96 9.64 -1.82
C LYS A 285 -26.26 9.04 -1.34
N GLU A 286 -26.66 9.43 -0.14
CA GLU A 286 -28.00 9.13 0.34
C GLU A 286 -29.02 10.04 -0.34
N ALA A 287 -30.17 9.49 -0.69
CA ALA A 287 -31.23 10.24 -1.36
C ALA A 287 -31.68 11.44 -0.51
N GLY A 288 -31.59 12.63 -1.06
CA GLY A 288 -31.98 13.88 -0.40
C GLY A 288 -30.94 14.43 0.59
N SER A 289 -29.74 13.87 0.63
CA SER A 289 -28.62 14.40 1.43
C SER A 289 -27.82 15.43 0.64
N ASP A 290 -27.55 16.59 1.25
CA ASP A 290 -26.64 17.63 0.76
C ASP A 290 -25.22 17.48 1.34
N VAL A 291 -24.95 16.40 2.08
CA VAL A 291 -23.63 16.10 2.66
C VAL A 291 -22.62 15.88 1.54
N ARG A 292 -21.44 16.47 1.69
CA ARG A 292 -20.33 16.29 0.73
C ARG A 292 -19.74 14.89 0.87
N HIS A 293 -19.70 14.17 -0.21
CA HIS A 293 -19.12 12.84 -0.36
C HIS A 293 -17.84 12.92 -1.20
N SER A 294 -16.84 12.11 -0.86
CA SER A 294 -15.57 12.05 -1.57
C SER A 294 -14.93 10.66 -1.38
N PRO A 295 -15.36 9.66 -2.14
CA PRO A 295 -14.81 8.31 -2.04
C PRO A 295 -13.27 8.30 -2.07
N GLY A 296 -12.68 7.59 -1.12
CA GLY A 296 -11.23 7.52 -0.93
C GLY A 296 -10.66 6.14 -1.28
N ALA A 297 -10.40 5.35 -0.26
CA ALA A 297 -9.88 3.99 -0.38
C ALA A 297 -10.96 3.01 -0.85
N ILE A 298 -10.51 1.94 -1.50
CA ILE A 298 -11.35 0.84 -1.96
C ILE A 298 -10.58 -0.47 -1.88
N HIS A 299 -11.11 -1.46 -1.13
CA HIS A 299 -10.48 -2.77 -0.98
C HIS A 299 -11.52 -3.88 -0.98
N THR A 300 -11.15 -5.04 -1.53
CA THR A 300 -11.91 -6.27 -1.36
C THR A 300 -11.46 -7.01 -0.11
N SER A 301 -12.36 -7.82 0.48
CA SER A 301 -11.90 -8.86 1.41
C SER A 301 -11.02 -9.89 0.68
N ALA A 302 -10.13 -10.55 1.40
CA ALA A 302 -9.20 -11.53 0.81
C ALA A 302 -9.94 -12.72 0.14
N ASP A 303 -11.12 -13.07 0.63
CA ASP A 303 -11.98 -14.12 0.07
C ASP A 303 -12.84 -13.64 -1.12
N GLY A 304 -12.77 -12.34 -1.46
CA GLY A 304 -13.50 -11.74 -2.59
C GLY A 304 -15.00 -11.56 -2.38
N ARG A 305 -15.54 -11.81 -1.19
CA ARG A 305 -16.99 -11.74 -0.97
C ARG A 305 -17.52 -10.34 -0.69
N PHE A 306 -16.64 -9.42 -0.27
CA PHE A 306 -17.03 -8.08 0.14
C PHE A 306 -16.11 -7.02 -0.45
N LEU A 307 -16.70 -5.85 -0.75
CA LEU A 307 -15.99 -4.64 -1.11
C LEU A 307 -16.26 -3.57 -0.06
N TYR A 308 -15.23 -2.82 0.30
CA TYR A 308 -15.28 -1.70 1.22
C TYR A 308 -14.82 -0.44 0.50
N VAL A 309 -15.54 0.65 0.71
CA VAL A 309 -15.21 1.97 0.19
C VAL A 309 -15.25 2.97 1.33
N SER A 310 -14.15 3.69 1.55
CA SER A 310 -14.20 4.83 2.46
C SER A 310 -14.80 6.03 1.75
N ASP A 311 -15.74 6.70 2.39
CA ASP A 311 -16.37 7.91 1.89
C ASP A 311 -16.07 9.07 2.84
N ARG A 312 -15.27 9.99 2.36
CA ARG A 312 -14.72 11.16 3.05
C ARG A 312 -15.67 12.37 2.92
N GLY A 313 -15.07 13.53 2.95
CA GLY A 313 -15.81 14.79 2.91
C GLY A 313 -16.44 15.09 4.25
N ASP A 314 -17.77 15.23 4.29
CA ASP A 314 -18.51 15.46 5.53
C ASP A 314 -19.25 14.20 6.00
N TYR A 315 -19.28 13.15 5.17
CA TYR A 315 -19.98 11.89 5.47
C TYR A 315 -19.19 10.97 6.41
N ASN A 316 -17.91 10.75 6.14
CA ASN A 316 -16.94 10.01 6.98
C ASN A 316 -17.40 8.59 7.38
N HIS A 317 -17.75 7.77 6.39
CA HIS A 317 -18.20 6.39 6.59
C HIS A 317 -17.34 5.40 5.79
N ILE A 318 -17.41 4.14 6.21
CA ILE A 318 -17.05 2.98 5.38
C ILE A 318 -18.34 2.38 4.86
N ILE A 319 -18.47 2.29 3.53
CA ILE A 319 -19.60 1.67 2.87
C ILE A 319 -19.22 0.25 2.49
N VAL A 320 -20.04 -0.71 2.87
CA VAL A 320 -19.77 -2.14 2.70
C VAL A 320 -20.75 -2.72 1.68
N PHE A 321 -20.19 -3.43 0.70
CA PHE A 321 -20.95 -4.14 -0.32
C PHE A 321 -20.68 -5.64 -0.27
N ALA A 322 -21.71 -6.44 -0.44
CA ALA A 322 -21.56 -7.82 -0.85
C ALA A 322 -21.24 -7.86 -2.35
N ILE A 323 -20.27 -8.70 -2.75
CA ILE A 323 -19.94 -8.96 -4.15
C ILE A 323 -20.72 -10.19 -4.58
N GLU A 324 -21.61 -10.03 -5.56
CA GLU A 324 -22.41 -11.12 -6.10
C GLU A 324 -21.56 -11.99 -7.06
N ALA A 325 -22.03 -13.18 -7.37
CA ALA A 325 -21.29 -14.15 -8.18
C ALA A 325 -20.91 -13.66 -9.59
N ASP A 326 -21.64 -12.69 -10.11
CA ASP A 326 -21.38 -12.04 -11.39
C ASP A 326 -20.53 -10.77 -11.28
N GLY A 327 -19.97 -10.47 -10.08
CA GLY A 327 -19.15 -9.29 -9.81
C GLY A 327 -19.93 -8.01 -9.57
N THR A 328 -21.28 -8.06 -9.55
CA THR A 328 -22.10 -6.90 -9.16
C THR A 328 -22.07 -6.67 -7.66
N LEU A 329 -22.40 -5.45 -7.24
CA LEU A 329 -22.33 -4.99 -5.87
C LEU A 329 -23.73 -4.79 -5.31
N ARG A 330 -23.95 -5.21 -4.07
CA ARG A 330 -25.14 -4.93 -3.28
C ARG A 330 -24.72 -4.35 -1.94
N GLU A 331 -25.12 -3.12 -1.66
CA GLU A 331 -24.83 -2.45 -0.39
C GLU A 331 -25.44 -3.23 0.77
N ILE A 332 -24.68 -3.44 1.84
CA ILE A 332 -25.10 -4.16 3.05
C ILE A 332 -24.98 -3.31 4.32
N GLN A 333 -24.06 -2.32 4.35
CA GLN A 333 -23.86 -1.50 5.53
C GLN A 333 -23.22 -0.15 5.19
N ARG A 334 -23.56 0.87 5.96
CA ARG A 334 -22.81 2.13 6.12
C ARG A 334 -22.42 2.29 7.56
N ARG A 335 -21.14 2.34 7.86
CA ARG A 335 -20.58 2.40 9.19
C ARG A 335 -19.72 3.65 9.35
N SER A 336 -19.98 4.48 10.34
CA SER A 336 -19.11 5.62 10.67
C SER A 336 -17.65 5.16 10.81
N SER A 337 -16.71 5.96 10.28
CA SER A 337 -15.27 5.75 10.49
C SER A 337 -14.81 6.13 11.91
N GLU A 338 -15.71 6.65 12.75
CA GLU A 338 -15.45 7.21 14.08
C GLU A 338 -14.45 8.38 14.11
N GLY A 339 -14.22 9.01 12.95
CA GLY A 339 -13.32 10.13 12.79
C GLY A 339 -13.62 10.92 11.53
N ARG A 340 -12.67 11.75 11.10
CA ARG A 340 -12.82 12.61 9.93
C ARG A 340 -11.79 12.28 8.86
N GLU A 341 -12.25 12.27 7.62
CA GLU A 341 -11.44 12.01 6.43
C GLU A 341 -10.78 10.62 6.46
N PRO A 342 -11.57 9.51 6.46
CA PRO A 342 -11.03 8.14 6.38
C PRO A 342 -10.30 7.95 5.04
N ARG A 343 -9.01 8.31 5.01
CA ARG A 343 -8.21 8.36 3.78
C ARG A 343 -7.86 6.97 3.27
N GLU A 344 -7.50 6.08 4.20
CA GLU A 344 -7.16 4.69 3.91
C GLU A 344 -7.62 3.78 5.04
N PHE A 345 -7.76 2.49 4.74
CA PHE A 345 -8.04 1.45 5.72
C PHE A 345 -7.39 0.12 5.31
N ALA A 346 -7.16 -0.74 6.28
CA ALA A 346 -6.64 -2.07 6.05
C ALA A 346 -7.52 -3.11 6.75
N ILE A 347 -7.69 -4.28 6.10
CA ILE A 347 -8.37 -5.44 6.68
C ILE A 347 -7.31 -6.45 7.08
N THR A 348 -7.37 -6.98 8.29
CA THR A 348 -6.42 -8.01 8.73
C THR A 348 -6.52 -9.27 7.87
N PRO A 349 -5.43 -10.04 7.69
CA PRO A 349 -5.43 -11.23 6.82
C PRO A 349 -6.48 -12.28 7.20
N ASP A 350 -6.79 -12.40 8.50
CA ASP A 350 -7.83 -13.28 9.02
C ASP A 350 -9.26 -12.70 8.87
N GLY A 351 -9.36 -11.47 8.36
CA GLY A 351 -10.62 -10.78 8.10
C GLY A 351 -11.39 -10.33 9.34
N ARG A 352 -10.82 -10.38 10.54
CA ARG A 352 -11.54 -10.09 11.79
C ARG A 352 -11.55 -8.63 12.22
N PHE A 353 -10.63 -7.83 11.69
CA PHE A 353 -10.50 -6.42 12.06
C PHE A 353 -10.32 -5.55 10.84
N MET A 354 -10.77 -4.30 10.97
CA MET A 354 -10.48 -3.22 10.05
C MET A 354 -9.80 -2.10 10.82
N LEU A 355 -8.67 -1.61 10.31
CA LEU A 355 -7.95 -0.46 10.80
C LEU A 355 -8.22 0.71 9.85
N ILE A 356 -8.57 1.87 10.37
CA ILE A 356 -8.95 3.06 9.58
C ILE A 356 -8.01 4.21 9.94
N ALA A 357 -7.44 4.86 8.92
CA ALA A 357 -6.66 6.09 9.05
C ALA A 357 -7.57 7.30 8.82
N ASN A 358 -7.99 7.95 9.89
CA ASN A 358 -8.79 9.17 9.88
C ASN A 358 -7.86 10.39 9.85
N GLN A 359 -7.54 10.87 8.66
CA GLN A 359 -6.48 11.86 8.42
C GLN A 359 -6.72 13.19 9.16
N LEU A 360 -7.96 13.72 9.15
CA LEU A 360 -8.26 15.05 9.68
C LEU A 360 -8.69 15.07 11.16
N SER A 361 -8.86 13.89 11.77
CA SER A 361 -9.01 13.77 13.22
C SER A 361 -7.76 13.25 13.91
N ASP A 362 -6.66 13.02 13.15
CA ASP A 362 -5.38 12.57 13.70
C ASP A 362 -5.49 11.24 14.47
N GLU A 363 -6.24 10.27 13.91
CA GLU A 363 -6.59 9.04 14.63
C GLU A 363 -6.49 7.79 13.76
N LEU A 364 -6.08 6.70 14.40
CA LEU A 364 -6.32 5.35 13.93
C LEU A 364 -7.51 4.78 14.71
N VAL A 365 -8.43 4.14 14.01
CA VAL A 365 -9.57 3.45 14.61
C VAL A 365 -9.50 1.97 14.22
N VAL A 366 -9.73 1.08 15.20
CA VAL A 366 -9.85 -0.36 14.98
C VAL A 366 -11.28 -0.77 15.21
N LEU A 367 -11.89 -1.32 14.17
CA LEU A 367 -13.23 -1.91 14.23
C LEU A 367 -13.15 -3.44 14.18
N ARG A 368 -14.06 -4.09 14.92
CA ARG A 368 -14.31 -5.51 14.67
C ARG A 368 -14.99 -5.69 13.32
N ARG A 369 -14.58 -6.71 12.60
CA ARG A 369 -15.22 -7.13 11.35
C ARG A 369 -15.72 -8.56 11.50
N ASP A 370 -16.95 -8.83 11.10
CA ASP A 370 -17.46 -10.19 10.96
C ASP A 370 -17.03 -10.75 9.58
N ALA A 371 -16.17 -11.77 9.60
CA ALA A 371 -15.67 -12.37 8.38
C ALA A 371 -16.76 -13.12 7.59
N GLY A 372 -17.86 -13.52 8.22
CA GLY A 372 -18.98 -14.23 7.60
C GLY A 372 -19.93 -13.30 6.84
N SER A 373 -20.38 -12.22 7.48
CA SER A 373 -21.31 -11.24 6.91
C SER A 373 -20.63 -10.07 6.20
N GLY A 374 -19.35 -9.80 6.49
CA GLY A 374 -18.61 -8.63 6.00
C GLY A 374 -18.87 -7.36 6.80
N GLU A 375 -19.81 -7.37 7.72
CA GLU A 375 -20.22 -6.18 8.48
C GLU A 375 -19.15 -5.73 9.48
N LEU A 376 -19.10 -4.41 9.67
CA LEU A 376 -18.25 -3.75 10.66
C LEU A 376 -19.04 -3.54 11.96
N GLY A 377 -18.50 -4.05 13.05
CA GLY A 377 -19.13 -4.04 14.36
C GLY A 377 -18.63 -2.91 15.27
N GLU A 378 -18.32 -3.29 16.50
CA GLU A 378 -17.89 -2.38 17.57
C GLU A 378 -16.52 -1.77 17.31
N THR A 379 -16.31 -0.55 17.82
CA THR A 379 -15.02 0.09 17.91
C THR A 379 -14.23 -0.53 19.06
N LEU A 380 -13.06 -1.08 18.77
CA LEU A 380 -12.20 -1.75 19.75
C LEU A 380 -11.17 -0.79 20.34
N GLN A 381 -10.71 0.14 19.52
CA GLN A 381 -9.69 1.11 19.93
C GLN A 381 -9.73 2.35 19.04
N THR A 382 -9.45 3.50 19.64
CA THR A 382 -9.07 4.73 18.95
C THR A 382 -7.71 5.14 19.50
N LEU A 383 -6.76 5.43 18.60
CA LEU A 383 -5.38 5.76 18.93
C LEU A 383 -4.97 7.05 18.23
N PRO A 384 -4.39 8.05 18.93
CA PRO A 384 -3.84 9.24 18.30
C PRO A 384 -2.71 8.87 17.29
N ALA A 385 -2.78 9.46 16.10
CA ALA A 385 -1.78 9.33 15.05
C ALA A 385 -1.81 10.61 14.21
N GLY A 386 -0.69 11.32 14.10
CA GLY A 386 -0.62 12.58 13.35
C GLY A 386 -0.90 12.37 11.87
N ARG A 387 -2.00 12.91 11.36
CA ARG A 387 -2.43 12.91 9.94
C ARG A 387 -2.18 11.58 9.19
N PRO A 388 -2.67 10.42 9.71
CA PRO A 388 -2.42 9.12 9.09
C PRO A 388 -3.08 9.07 7.71
N SER A 389 -2.37 8.48 6.73
CA SER A 389 -2.81 8.48 5.34
C SER A 389 -2.76 7.12 4.68
N ASP A 390 -1.96 6.19 5.20
CA ASP A 390 -1.87 4.81 4.69
C ASP A 390 -1.55 3.82 5.82
N ILE A 391 -2.01 2.58 5.66
CA ILE A 391 -1.81 1.49 6.61
C ILE A 391 -1.37 0.24 5.86
N LYS A 392 -0.24 -0.34 6.25
CA LYS A 392 0.18 -1.66 5.76
C LYS A 392 0.34 -2.63 6.93
N LEU A 393 -0.07 -3.86 6.71
CA LEU A 393 0.05 -4.96 7.67
C LEU A 393 1.29 -5.78 7.31
N LEU A 394 2.15 -6.02 8.28
CA LEU A 394 3.30 -6.92 8.14
C LEU A 394 2.94 -8.25 8.80
N ALA A 395 3.04 -9.33 8.03
CA ALA A 395 2.88 -10.67 8.57
C ALA A 395 3.87 -10.94 9.72
N PRO A 396 3.56 -11.80 10.69
CA PRO A 396 4.52 -12.27 11.67
C PRO A 396 5.71 -12.94 10.97
N ASN A 397 6.93 -12.61 11.40
CA ASN A 397 8.17 -13.23 10.90
C ASN A 397 8.32 -14.65 11.42
#